data_d63606d310af9821e1e9334d92501367
#
_entry.id   d63606d310af9821e1e9334d92501367
#
_cell.length_a   1.000
_cell.length_b   1.000
_cell.length_c   1.000
_cell.angle_alpha   90.00
_cell.angle_beta   90.00
_cell.angle_gamma   90.00
#
_symmetry.space_group_name_H-M   'P 1'
#
loop_
_entity.id
_entity.type
_entity.pdbx_description
1 polymer ?
#
loop_
_entity_poly.entity_id
_entity_poly.type
_entity_poly.pdbx_seq_one_letter_code
_entity_poly.pdbx_strand_id
1 'polypeptide(L)'
;MSSEQNKTIVRRLLEEPWKGNLKVVDELIDRNYVGHDPSLPEPLRGPDGFKENVSNYRAAYSDARITVDEQIAEGDKVASRWTGRGKHDGDLMGIGPTGKQVTVSGLTISRLENGKVIEEYTNWDTFGMMQQLDVVPELAHA
;
A
#
# COMPACT_ATOMS: atom_id res chain seq x y z
N MET A 1 -2.02 -2.76 23.68
CA MET A 1 -2.78 -3.66 22.79
C MET A 1 -1.97 -4.92 22.56
N SER A 2 -2.65 -6.05 22.40
CA SER A 2 -1.96 -7.31 22.13
C SER A 2 -1.42 -7.38 20.69
N SER A 3 -0.50 -8.31 20.47
CA SER A 3 0.01 -8.58 19.11
C SER A 3 -1.10 -8.94 18.14
N GLU A 4 -2.07 -9.75 18.60
CA GLU A 4 -3.19 -10.15 17.74
C GLU A 4 -4.11 -8.98 17.39
N GLN A 5 -4.36 -8.09 18.36
CA GLN A 5 -5.14 -6.87 18.11
C GLN A 5 -4.43 -5.95 17.12
N ASN A 6 -3.10 -5.76 17.28
CA ASN A 6 -2.30 -4.95 16.37
C ASN A 6 -2.29 -5.52 14.95
N LYS A 7 -2.15 -6.84 14.81
CA LYS A 7 -2.24 -7.50 13.50
C LYS A 7 -3.60 -7.25 12.84
N THR A 8 -4.67 -7.37 13.60
CA THR A 8 -6.03 -7.14 13.07
C THR A 8 -6.20 -5.71 12.59
N ILE A 9 -5.74 -4.73 13.37
CA ILE A 9 -5.80 -3.31 12.99
C ILE A 9 -5.05 -3.07 11.68
N VAL A 10 -3.83 -3.59 11.57
CA VAL A 10 -3.01 -3.39 10.38
C VAL A 10 -3.61 -4.10 9.17
N ARG A 11 -4.12 -5.32 9.33
CA ARG A 11 -4.79 -6.03 8.24
C ARG A 11 -5.97 -5.24 7.70
N ARG A 12 -6.81 -4.72 8.58
CA ARG A 12 -7.96 -3.89 8.19
C ARG A 12 -7.49 -2.66 7.40
N LEU A 13 -6.45 -2.00 7.88
CA LEU A 13 -5.93 -0.80 7.24
C LEU A 13 -5.32 -1.10 5.86
N LEU A 14 -4.68 -2.26 5.69
CA LEU A 14 -4.07 -2.64 4.43
C LEU A 14 -5.09 -3.15 3.41
N GLU A 15 -6.18 -3.77 3.84
CA GLU A 15 -7.14 -4.41 2.92
C GLU A 15 -8.39 -3.59 2.64
N GLU A 16 -9.02 -3.01 3.67
CA GLU A 16 -10.35 -2.40 3.53
C GLU A 16 -10.40 -1.13 2.67
N PRO A 17 -9.42 -0.21 2.74
CA PRO A 17 -9.47 0.99 1.90
C PRO A 17 -9.52 0.69 0.40
N TRP A 18 -8.87 -0.39 -0.02
CA TRP A 18 -8.86 -0.81 -1.43
C TRP A 18 -10.21 -1.33 -1.91
N LYS A 19 -11.10 -1.69 -0.99
CA LYS A 19 -12.48 -2.08 -1.29
C LYS A 19 -13.43 -0.89 -1.31
N GLY A 20 -12.90 0.32 -1.09
CA GLY A 20 -13.68 1.55 -1.05
C GLY A 20 -14.04 2.03 0.36
N ASN A 21 -13.68 1.28 1.41
CA ASN A 21 -13.97 1.67 2.78
C ASN A 21 -12.89 2.61 3.31
N LEU A 22 -12.98 3.90 2.97
CA LEU A 22 -12.02 4.90 3.42
C LEU A 22 -12.27 5.37 4.86
N LYS A 23 -13.42 5.05 5.44
CA LYS A 23 -13.71 5.41 6.84
C LYS A 23 -12.77 4.73 7.82
N VAL A 24 -12.29 3.53 7.47
CA VAL A 24 -11.33 2.80 8.30
C VAL A 24 -10.02 3.58 8.49
N VAL A 25 -9.67 4.41 7.52
CA VAL A 25 -8.46 5.25 7.61
C VAL A 25 -8.58 6.23 8.77
N ASP A 26 -9.72 6.92 8.89
CA ASP A 26 -9.96 7.85 9.99
C ASP A 26 -10.00 7.15 11.34
N GLU A 27 -10.49 5.91 11.37
CA GLU A 27 -10.57 5.11 12.58
C GLU A 27 -9.20 4.61 13.05
N LEU A 28 -8.35 4.16 12.13
CA LEU A 28 -7.15 3.40 12.44
C LEU A 28 -5.83 4.16 12.28
N ILE A 29 -5.83 5.31 11.64
CA ILE A 29 -4.61 6.11 11.43
C ILE A 29 -4.59 7.31 12.38
N ASP A 30 -3.44 7.50 13.05
CA ASP A 30 -3.20 8.66 13.88
C ASP A 30 -3.09 9.92 13.01
N ARG A 31 -3.53 11.06 13.53
CA ARG A 31 -3.48 12.33 12.81
C ARG A 31 -2.05 12.76 12.47
N ASN A 32 -1.06 12.28 13.22
CA ASN A 32 0.36 12.59 13.00
C ASN A 32 1.08 11.48 12.20
N TYR A 33 0.33 10.60 11.57
CA TYR A 33 0.86 9.50 10.77
C TYR A 33 1.86 9.97 9.72
N VAL A 34 2.93 9.18 9.55
CA VAL A 34 3.89 9.34 8.46
C VAL A 34 4.10 7.98 7.81
N GLY A 35 3.87 7.92 6.50
CA GLY A 35 4.11 6.71 5.70
C GLY A 35 5.29 6.91 4.76
N HIS A 36 6.29 6.04 4.88
CA HIS A 36 7.51 6.09 4.07
C HIS A 36 7.43 5.04 2.97
N ASP A 37 7.56 5.48 1.73
CA ASP A 37 7.57 4.61 0.55
C ASP A 37 8.57 5.19 -0.45
N PRO A 38 9.69 4.46 -0.74
CA PRO A 38 10.71 4.98 -1.66
C PRO A 38 10.22 5.26 -3.08
N SER A 39 9.09 4.70 -3.48
CA SER A 39 8.52 4.96 -4.81
C SER A 39 7.82 6.32 -4.90
N LEU A 40 7.60 6.97 -3.76
CA LEU A 40 6.95 8.27 -3.70
C LEU A 40 7.98 9.38 -3.49
N PRO A 41 7.76 10.58 -4.08
CA PRO A 41 8.71 11.70 -3.92
C PRO A 41 8.77 12.22 -2.49
N GLU A 42 7.67 12.10 -1.73
CA GLU A 42 7.59 12.56 -0.35
C GLU A 42 6.79 11.58 0.51
N PRO A 43 7.03 11.54 1.83
CA PRO A 43 6.24 10.70 2.72
C PRO A 43 4.75 11.09 2.71
N LEU A 44 3.90 10.11 2.97
CA LEU A 44 2.48 10.37 3.19
C LEU A 44 2.30 10.92 4.59
N ARG A 45 1.41 11.92 4.76
CA ARG A 45 1.19 12.54 6.05
C ARG A 45 -0.29 12.53 6.42
N GLY A 46 -0.57 12.00 7.61
CA GLY A 46 -1.90 11.95 8.19
C GLY A 46 -2.88 11.06 7.44
N PRO A 47 -4.12 10.99 7.94
CA PRO A 47 -5.16 10.20 7.27
C PRO A 47 -5.42 10.67 5.83
N ASP A 48 -5.38 11.97 5.57
CA ASP A 48 -5.64 12.51 4.25
C ASP A 48 -4.58 12.08 3.23
N GLY A 49 -3.30 12.09 3.62
CA GLY A 49 -2.22 11.62 2.75
C GLY A 49 -2.38 10.14 2.39
N PHE A 50 -2.76 9.32 3.35
CA PHE A 50 -3.02 7.91 3.13
C PHE A 50 -4.19 7.70 2.15
N LYS A 51 -5.30 8.40 2.38
CA LYS A 51 -6.49 8.32 1.53
C LYS A 51 -6.19 8.76 0.09
N GLU A 52 -5.45 9.84 -0.07
CA GLU A 52 -5.06 10.35 -1.38
C GLU A 52 -4.25 9.32 -2.15
N ASN A 53 -3.29 8.67 -1.49
CA ASN A 53 -2.47 7.63 -2.12
C ASN A 53 -3.32 6.44 -2.58
N VAL A 54 -4.22 5.97 -1.73
CA VAL A 54 -5.15 4.88 -2.09
C VAL A 54 -6.03 5.29 -3.28
N SER A 55 -6.56 6.50 -3.23
CA SER A 55 -7.44 7.01 -4.29
C SER A 55 -6.73 7.12 -5.63
N ASN A 56 -5.46 7.56 -5.63
CA ASN A 56 -4.67 7.67 -6.84
C ASN A 56 -4.45 6.30 -7.50
N TYR A 57 -4.12 5.29 -6.71
CA TYR A 57 -3.95 3.94 -7.25
C TYR A 57 -5.27 3.30 -7.66
N ARG A 58 -6.35 3.55 -6.95
CA ARG A 58 -7.68 3.04 -7.34
C ARG A 58 -8.18 3.68 -8.62
N ALA A 59 -7.81 4.93 -8.88
CA ALA A 59 -8.13 5.60 -10.15
C ALA A 59 -7.33 5.01 -11.32
N ALA A 60 -6.09 4.56 -11.06
CA ALA A 60 -5.22 3.98 -12.08
C ALA A 60 -5.54 2.49 -12.35
N TYR A 61 -5.98 1.77 -11.33
CA TYR A 61 -6.25 0.33 -11.42
C TYR A 61 -7.68 0.03 -11.01
N SER A 62 -8.49 -0.48 -11.92
CA SER A 62 -9.81 -0.99 -11.57
C SER A 62 -9.64 -2.31 -10.80
N ASP A 63 -10.57 -2.57 -9.88
CA ASP A 63 -10.51 -3.74 -9.01
C ASP A 63 -9.20 -3.87 -8.23
N ALA A 64 -8.57 -2.73 -7.91
CA ALA A 64 -7.37 -2.74 -7.09
C ALA A 64 -7.67 -3.37 -5.73
N ARG A 65 -6.86 -4.36 -5.35
CA ARG A 65 -7.02 -5.08 -4.06
C ARG A 65 -5.66 -5.35 -3.47
N ILE A 66 -5.60 -5.26 -2.16
CA ILE A 66 -4.46 -5.73 -1.37
C ILE A 66 -4.93 -6.91 -0.54
N THR A 67 -4.16 -7.98 -0.54
CA THR A 67 -4.38 -9.14 0.33
C THR A 67 -3.17 -9.30 1.23
N VAL A 68 -3.38 -9.32 2.54
CA VAL A 68 -2.31 -9.59 3.49
C VAL A 68 -2.08 -11.10 3.55
N ASP A 69 -0.87 -11.53 3.20
CA ASP A 69 -0.52 -12.94 3.12
C ASP A 69 0.07 -13.48 4.42
N GLU A 70 0.81 -12.64 5.15
CA GLU A 70 1.51 -13.04 6.36
C GLU A 70 1.76 -11.84 7.24
N GLN A 71 1.67 -12.04 8.56
CA GLN A 71 1.98 -10.99 9.53
C GLN A 71 2.81 -11.54 10.68
N ILE A 72 3.76 -10.74 11.12
CA ILE A 72 4.56 -10.99 12.31
C ILE A 72 4.47 -9.73 13.16
N ALA A 73 4.24 -9.89 14.46
CA ALA A 73 4.13 -8.75 15.37
C ALA A 73 5.03 -8.94 16.59
N GLU A 74 5.67 -7.85 17.00
CA GLU A 74 6.47 -7.80 18.20
C GLU A 74 6.37 -6.39 18.79
N GLY A 75 5.99 -6.31 20.07
CA GLY A 75 5.80 -5.02 20.72
C GLY A 75 4.74 -4.18 20.03
N ASP A 76 5.10 -2.96 19.66
CA ASP A 76 4.21 -2.02 18.97
C ASP A 76 4.30 -2.08 17.44
N LYS A 77 4.99 -3.08 16.90
CA LYS A 77 5.25 -3.18 15.46
C LYS A 77 4.63 -4.42 14.85
N VAL A 78 4.15 -4.26 13.61
CA VAL A 78 3.62 -5.36 12.80
C VAL A 78 4.30 -5.31 11.43
N ALA A 79 4.88 -6.43 11.02
CA ALA A 79 5.36 -6.60 9.67
C ALA A 79 4.33 -7.41 8.88
N SER A 80 3.92 -6.89 7.74
CA SER A 80 2.91 -7.53 6.89
C SER A 80 3.47 -7.73 5.49
N ARG A 81 3.42 -8.97 5.00
CA ARG A 81 3.72 -9.29 3.61
C ARG A 81 2.39 -9.34 2.87
N TRP A 82 2.28 -8.63 1.76
CA TRP A 82 1.02 -8.52 1.04
C TRP A 82 1.21 -8.65 -0.47
N THR A 83 0.10 -8.95 -1.15
CA THR A 83 -0.01 -8.99 -2.60
C THR A 83 -1.02 -7.97 -3.04
N GLY A 84 -0.64 -7.14 -4.01
CA GLY A 84 -1.53 -6.18 -4.66
C GLY A 84 -1.83 -6.60 -6.09
N ARG A 85 -3.05 -6.37 -6.53
CA ARG A 85 -3.43 -6.67 -7.91
C ARG A 85 -4.49 -5.71 -8.40
N GLY A 86 -4.52 -5.50 -9.72
CA GLY A 86 -5.50 -4.65 -10.37
C GLY A 86 -5.28 -4.62 -11.86
N LYS A 87 -6.24 -4.07 -12.58
CA LYS A 87 -6.15 -3.87 -14.02
C LYS A 87 -5.81 -2.41 -14.30
N HIS A 88 -4.73 -2.18 -15.04
CA HIS A 88 -4.28 -0.82 -15.36
C HIS A 88 -5.13 -0.24 -16.49
N ASP A 89 -6.19 0.44 -16.12
CA ASP A 89 -7.13 1.06 -17.06
C ASP A 89 -7.37 2.55 -16.81
N GLY A 90 -6.55 3.17 -15.96
CA GLY A 90 -6.49 4.60 -15.74
C GLY A 90 -5.06 5.11 -15.80
N ASP A 91 -4.89 6.43 -15.78
CA ASP A 91 -3.55 7.05 -15.81
C ASP A 91 -2.81 6.80 -14.51
N LEU A 92 -1.53 6.44 -14.61
CA LEU A 92 -0.64 6.28 -13.47
C LEU A 92 0.64 7.06 -13.72
N MET A 93 0.84 8.17 -13.01
CA MET A 93 2.05 9.00 -13.10
C MET A 93 2.45 9.32 -14.55
N GLY A 94 1.47 9.65 -15.39
CA GLY A 94 1.70 9.93 -16.80
C GLY A 94 1.73 8.72 -17.71
N ILE A 95 1.64 7.51 -17.16
CA ILE A 95 1.52 6.27 -17.95
C ILE A 95 0.05 6.08 -18.29
N GLY A 96 -0.30 6.18 -19.56
CA GLY A 96 -1.67 5.97 -20.02
C GLY A 96 -2.13 4.53 -19.81
N PRO A 97 -3.46 4.29 -19.80
CA PRO A 97 -3.99 2.96 -19.51
C PRO A 97 -3.50 1.92 -20.51
N THR A 98 -2.97 0.80 -19.98
CA THR A 98 -2.46 -0.31 -20.79
C THR A 98 -3.44 -1.47 -20.91
N GLY A 99 -4.46 -1.50 -20.04
CA GLY A 99 -5.40 -2.62 -19.96
C GLY A 99 -4.82 -3.90 -19.39
N LYS A 100 -3.60 -3.86 -18.87
CA LYS A 100 -2.92 -5.05 -18.36
C LYS A 100 -3.27 -5.35 -16.92
N GLN A 101 -3.34 -6.64 -16.60
CA GLN A 101 -3.42 -7.11 -15.23
C GLN A 101 -2.04 -7.03 -14.60
N VAL A 102 -1.99 -6.48 -13.38
CA VAL A 102 -0.74 -6.33 -12.63
C VAL A 102 -0.89 -7.03 -11.29
N THR A 103 0.13 -7.77 -10.89
CA THR A 103 0.24 -8.39 -9.57
C THR A 103 1.59 -8.04 -9.01
N VAL A 104 1.60 -7.48 -7.79
CA VAL A 104 2.83 -7.05 -7.12
C VAL A 104 2.86 -7.58 -5.69
N SER A 105 4.04 -7.66 -5.13
CA SER A 105 4.23 -7.99 -3.72
C SER A 105 4.87 -6.82 -2.98
N GLY A 106 4.62 -6.76 -1.69
CA GLY A 106 5.20 -5.74 -0.85
C GLY A 106 5.30 -6.16 0.60
N LEU A 107 6.04 -5.37 1.35
CA LEU A 107 6.22 -5.50 2.80
C LEU A 107 6.00 -4.14 3.43
N THR A 108 5.22 -4.13 4.51
CA THR A 108 4.98 -2.92 5.29
C THR A 108 5.27 -3.23 6.74
N ILE A 109 6.06 -2.37 7.39
CA ILE A 109 6.24 -2.40 8.84
C ILE A 109 5.44 -1.24 9.40
N SER A 110 4.47 -1.56 10.25
CA SER A 110 3.58 -0.58 10.87
C SER A 110 3.90 -0.48 12.35
N ARG A 111 3.99 0.75 12.86
CA ARG A 111 4.13 1.02 14.29
C ARG A 111 2.83 1.61 14.81
N LEU A 112 2.35 1.07 15.92
CA LEU A 112 1.06 1.44 16.50
C LEU A 112 1.23 2.09 17.86
N GLU A 113 0.31 2.98 18.18
CA GLU A 113 0.22 3.61 19.50
C GLU A 113 -1.26 3.82 19.82
N ASN A 114 -1.69 3.32 20.96
CA ASN A 114 -3.07 3.43 21.42
C ASN A 114 -4.11 2.95 20.39
N GLY A 115 -3.81 1.84 19.71
CA GLY A 115 -4.72 1.25 18.75
C GLY A 115 -4.78 1.95 17.39
N LYS A 116 -3.83 2.87 17.13
CA LYS A 116 -3.75 3.57 15.85
C LYS A 116 -2.37 3.41 15.25
N VAL A 117 -2.31 3.38 13.92
CA VAL A 117 -1.05 3.32 13.18
C VAL A 117 -0.49 4.74 13.10
N ILE A 118 0.74 4.92 13.58
CA ILE A 118 1.40 6.23 13.63
C ILE A 118 2.54 6.37 12.63
N GLU A 119 3.09 5.26 12.17
CA GLU A 119 4.18 5.30 11.19
C GLU A 119 4.23 3.98 10.43
N GLU A 120 4.54 4.07 9.15
CA GLU A 120 4.74 2.88 8.32
C GLU A 120 5.94 3.04 7.41
N TYR A 121 6.63 1.93 7.17
CA TYR A 121 7.67 1.80 6.15
C TYR A 121 7.21 0.74 5.18
N THR A 122 7.08 1.11 3.91
CA THR A 122 6.63 0.20 2.86
C THR A 122 7.67 0.11 1.76
N ASN A 123 7.99 -1.11 1.36
CA ASN A 123 8.74 -1.38 0.15
C ASN A 123 7.94 -2.39 -0.67
N TRP A 124 7.78 -2.12 -1.96
CA TRP A 124 7.05 -3.02 -2.83
C TRP A 124 7.71 -3.08 -4.20
N ASP A 125 7.37 -4.09 -4.97
CA ASP A 125 8.03 -4.37 -6.24
C ASP A 125 7.55 -3.43 -7.36
N THR A 126 7.97 -2.16 -7.25
CA THR A 126 7.64 -1.12 -8.24
C THR A 126 8.24 -1.46 -9.60
N PHE A 127 9.46 -1.98 -9.62
CA PHE A 127 10.12 -2.37 -10.86
C PHE A 127 9.36 -3.48 -11.56
N GLY A 128 8.92 -4.50 -10.82
CA GLY A 128 8.09 -5.57 -11.37
C GLY A 128 6.78 -5.06 -11.96
N MET A 129 6.15 -4.08 -11.32
CA MET A 129 4.96 -3.43 -11.87
C MET A 129 5.28 -2.77 -13.22
N MET A 130 6.37 -2.01 -13.28
CA MET A 130 6.75 -1.32 -14.50
C MET A 130 7.08 -2.29 -15.63
N GLN A 131 7.72 -3.44 -15.30
CA GLN A 131 7.97 -4.49 -16.28
C GLN A 131 6.67 -5.07 -16.82
N GLN A 132 5.69 -5.31 -15.96
CA GLN A 132 4.39 -5.85 -16.37
C GLN A 132 3.62 -4.88 -17.25
N LEU A 133 3.85 -3.57 -17.09
CA LEU A 133 3.23 -2.54 -17.90
C LEU A 133 4.01 -2.25 -19.20
N ASP A 134 5.16 -2.91 -19.41
CA ASP A 134 6.06 -2.69 -20.55
C ASP A 134 6.57 -1.25 -20.66
N VAL A 135 6.81 -0.60 -19.52
CA VAL A 135 7.32 0.79 -19.49
C VAL A 135 8.77 0.87 -19.04
N VAL A 136 9.42 -0.27 -18.84
CA VAL A 136 10.82 -0.34 -18.50
C VAL A 136 11.58 -0.79 -19.76
N PRO A 137 12.63 -0.06 -20.16
CA PRO A 137 13.46 -0.49 -21.28
C PRO A 137 14.09 -1.85 -21.00
N GLU A 138 14.25 -2.69 -22.04
CA GLU A 138 15.01 -3.92 -21.90
C GLU A 138 16.44 -3.59 -21.50
N LEU A 139 16.96 -4.35 -20.52
CA LEU A 139 18.35 -4.23 -20.13
C LEU A 139 19.21 -4.84 -21.25
N ALA A 140 20.24 -4.09 -21.65
CA ALA A 140 21.20 -4.61 -22.62
C ALA A 140 21.92 -5.82 -22.01
N HIS A 141 21.96 -6.91 -22.76
CA HIS A 141 22.72 -8.08 -22.34
C HIS A 141 24.20 -7.82 -22.58
N ALA A 142 24.97 -8.00 -21.54
CA ALA A 142 26.41 -7.89 -21.64
C ALA A 142 27.00 -9.09 -22.38
#